data_b5bdba3d3d8197e8b9703f7c9e9b23b8
#
_entry.id   b5bdba3d3d8197e8b9703f7c9e9b23b8
#
_cell.length_a   1.000
_cell.length_b   1.000
_cell.length_c   1.000
_cell.angle_alpha   90.00
_cell.angle_beta   90.00
_cell.angle_gamma   90.00
#
_symmetry.space_group_name_H-M   'P 1'
#
loop_
_entity.id
_entity.type
_entity.pdbx_description
1 polymer ?
#
loop_
_entity_poly.entity_id
_entity_poly.type
_entity_poly.pdbx_seq_one_letter_code
_entity_poly.pdbx_strand_id
1 'polypeptide(L)'
;MGNITESPVWEDNVLQIEVGDSVGGGPLAVANLQAQDLANRTQYLKAKADTADKNIDDLFNDMNRIYNGQDLTTKFADEIATYSDDPWAWIKARITAVDYGGLNIGDYIPFSMGGNAIKAQIAGIDTYYRANDVETGHHIDFISKDCYPTPVPWNTTNINNGNATNAAPWMVCNLKNVINTTWYNSLPAPLKAQIIEKRAYIETRYTSGSTLTDSTGAAWNDIGKLWVPSEGEVYGTVHWGTKGYSSMQNAEYPIFAASWRNRIKGIGDGGARCRWWLLSVYGGNSTYVCSVSHGGLADYYDASFATVYAPVCFRIG
;
A
#
# COMPACT_ATOMS: atom_id res chain seq x y z
N MET A 1 -14.60 -52.42 -23.23
CA MET A 1 -13.49 -51.92 -22.44
C MET A 1 -14.02 -50.81 -21.55
N GLY A 2 -13.80 -50.90 -20.21
CA GLY A 2 -14.14 -49.80 -19.30
C GLY A 2 -12.98 -48.82 -19.19
N ASN A 3 -13.29 -47.54 -18.98
CA ASN A 3 -12.29 -46.52 -18.72
C ASN A 3 -12.01 -46.47 -17.21
N ILE A 4 -10.77 -46.13 -16.83
CA ILE A 4 -10.41 -45.83 -15.45
C ILE A 4 -11.07 -44.47 -15.09
N THR A 5 -11.71 -44.40 -13.94
CA THR A 5 -12.26 -43.13 -13.44
C THR A 5 -11.12 -42.34 -12.78
N GLU A 6 -10.79 -41.18 -13.34
CA GLU A 6 -9.71 -40.34 -12.85
C GLU A 6 -10.23 -39.36 -11.79
N SER A 7 -9.42 -39.12 -10.77
CA SER A 7 -9.71 -38.12 -9.71
C SER A 7 -8.47 -37.27 -9.45
N PRO A 8 -8.61 -35.94 -9.23
CA PRO A 8 -7.47 -35.05 -8.99
C PRO A 8 -6.94 -35.17 -7.55
N VAL A 9 -6.52 -36.37 -7.17
CA VAL A 9 -5.95 -36.67 -5.84
C VAL A 9 -4.49 -37.05 -5.99
N TRP A 10 -3.66 -36.51 -5.10
CA TRP A 10 -2.27 -36.95 -4.99
C TRP A 10 -2.20 -38.28 -4.27
N GLU A 11 -1.65 -39.31 -4.91
CA GLU A 11 -1.40 -40.60 -4.30
C GLU A 11 0.06 -40.63 -3.82
N ASP A 12 0.28 -40.78 -2.52
CA ASP A 12 1.64 -40.76 -1.95
C ASP A 12 2.50 -41.92 -2.45
N ASN A 13 1.87 -43.04 -2.70
CA ASN A 13 2.53 -44.24 -3.23
C ASN A 13 1.83 -44.73 -4.49
N VAL A 14 2.60 -45.23 -5.43
CA VAL A 14 2.10 -45.98 -6.57
C VAL A 14 2.35 -47.45 -6.29
N LEU A 15 1.30 -48.27 -6.39
CA LEU A 15 1.40 -49.71 -6.13
C LEU A 15 2.43 -50.34 -7.06
N GLN A 16 3.37 -51.10 -6.51
CA GLN A 16 4.31 -51.91 -7.29
C GLN A 16 3.76 -53.32 -7.41
N ILE A 17 3.74 -53.84 -8.63
CA ILE A 17 3.38 -55.25 -8.88
C ILE A 17 4.63 -56.09 -8.64
N GLU A 18 4.52 -57.09 -7.75
CA GLU A 18 5.62 -57.99 -7.41
C GLU A 18 5.42 -59.40 -7.97
N VAL A 19 6.52 -60.19 -7.94
CA VAL A 19 6.48 -61.59 -8.36
C VAL A 19 5.58 -62.38 -7.41
N GLY A 20 4.48 -62.89 -7.91
CA GLY A 20 3.47 -63.60 -7.13
C GLY A 20 2.13 -62.91 -7.00
N ASP A 21 2.05 -61.64 -7.40
CA ASP A 21 0.78 -60.95 -7.42
C ASP A 21 -0.16 -61.52 -8.50
N SER A 22 -1.44 -61.67 -8.12
CA SER A 22 -2.46 -62.13 -9.05
C SER A 22 -2.89 -60.99 -9.97
N VAL A 23 -2.49 -61.05 -11.24
CA VAL A 23 -2.88 -60.11 -12.28
C VAL A 23 -4.22 -60.53 -12.92
N GLY A 24 -5.27 -60.56 -12.12
CA GLY A 24 -6.63 -60.80 -12.61
C GLY A 24 -7.22 -59.59 -13.30
N GLY A 25 -8.25 -59.77 -14.15
CA GLY A 25 -9.04 -58.67 -14.72
C GLY A 25 -10.07 -58.14 -13.73
N GLY A 26 -10.49 -56.90 -13.94
CA GLY A 26 -11.54 -56.24 -13.14
C GLY A 26 -11.08 -54.93 -12.48
N PRO A 27 -12.00 -54.08 -12.00
CA PRO A 27 -11.67 -52.76 -11.47
C PRO A 27 -10.72 -52.75 -10.27
N LEU A 28 -10.71 -53.81 -9.49
CA LEU A 28 -9.88 -53.97 -8.28
C LEU A 28 -8.65 -54.86 -8.50
N ALA A 29 -8.32 -55.22 -9.74
CA ALA A 29 -7.12 -55.99 -10.05
C ALA A 29 -5.87 -55.12 -9.80
N VAL A 30 -4.80 -55.72 -9.28
CA VAL A 30 -3.55 -55.03 -8.89
C VAL A 30 -2.99 -54.16 -10.02
N ALA A 31 -3.01 -54.65 -11.25
CA ALA A 31 -2.58 -53.86 -12.43
C ALA A 31 -3.44 -52.61 -12.68
N ASN A 32 -4.73 -52.67 -12.40
CA ASN A 32 -5.62 -51.54 -12.55
C ASN A 32 -5.49 -50.51 -11.40
N LEU A 33 -5.16 -50.93 -10.19
CA LEU A 33 -4.88 -50.06 -9.06
C LEU A 33 -3.65 -49.19 -9.35
N GLN A 34 -2.56 -49.78 -9.83
CA GLN A 34 -1.38 -48.99 -10.26
C GLN A 34 -1.74 -47.96 -11.33
N ALA A 35 -2.52 -48.37 -12.33
CA ALA A 35 -2.96 -47.46 -13.39
C ALA A 35 -3.88 -46.34 -12.84
N GLN A 36 -4.70 -46.64 -11.85
CA GLN A 36 -5.56 -45.67 -11.16
C GLN A 36 -4.73 -44.64 -10.39
N ASP A 37 -3.72 -45.09 -9.61
CA ASP A 37 -2.83 -44.19 -8.87
C ASP A 37 -2.10 -43.22 -9.80
N LEU A 38 -1.59 -43.73 -10.92
CA LEU A 38 -0.94 -42.89 -11.93
C LEU A 38 -1.90 -41.93 -12.63
N ALA A 39 -3.12 -42.37 -12.93
CA ALA A 39 -4.15 -41.53 -13.52
C ALA A 39 -4.55 -40.38 -12.56
N ASN A 40 -4.75 -40.69 -11.28
CA ASN A 40 -5.06 -39.72 -10.25
C ASN A 40 -3.94 -38.67 -10.09
N ARG A 41 -2.68 -39.11 -10.02
CA ARG A 41 -1.52 -38.18 -10.01
C ARG A 41 -1.47 -37.28 -11.24
N THR A 42 -1.74 -37.83 -12.42
CA THR A 42 -1.75 -37.08 -13.67
C THR A 42 -2.83 -36.01 -13.66
N GLN A 43 -4.03 -36.32 -13.19
CA GLN A 43 -5.12 -35.37 -13.06
C GLN A 43 -4.82 -34.28 -12.01
N TYR A 44 -4.19 -34.66 -10.88
CA TYR A 44 -3.75 -33.71 -9.87
C TYR A 44 -2.73 -32.72 -10.44
N LEU A 45 -1.68 -33.21 -11.12
CA LEU A 45 -0.66 -32.38 -11.75
C LEU A 45 -1.25 -31.49 -12.83
N LYS A 46 -2.17 -32.01 -13.63
CA LYS A 46 -2.87 -31.21 -14.63
C LYS A 46 -3.67 -30.07 -14.00
N ALA A 47 -4.43 -30.33 -12.93
CA ALA A 47 -5.18 -29.29 -12.24
C ALA A 47 -4.26 -28.22 -11.63
N LYS A 48 -3.09 -28.61 -11.11
CA LYS A 48 -2.07 -27.66 -10.65
C LYS A 48 -1.47 -26.83 -11.77
N ALA A 49 -1.16 -27.44 -12.92
CA ALA A 49 -0.66 -26.75 -14.10
C ALA A 49 -1.70 -25.74 -14.63
N ASP A 50 -2.96 -26.18 -14.80
CA ASP A 50 -4.06 -25.32 -15.28
C ASP A 50 -4.25 -24.11 -14.33
N THR A 51 -4.10 -24.31 -13.02
CA THR A 51 -4.15 -23.23 -12.02
C THR A 51 -2.96 -22.28 -12.15
N ALA A 52 -1.76 -22.80 -12.37
CA ALA A 52 -0.57 -22.00 -12.56
C ALA A 52 -0.65 -21.16 -13.85
N ASP A 53 -1.11 -21.75 -14.94
CA ASP A 53 -1.29 -21.07 -16.22
C ASP A 53 -2.32 -19.93 -16.08
N LYS A 54 -3.45 -20.18 -15.41
CA LYS A 54 -4.43 -19.13 -15.11
C LYS A 54 -3.83 -17.99 -14.30
N ASN A 55 -3.06 -18.30 -13.26
CA ASN A 55 -2.42 -17.27 -12.43
C ASN A 55 -1.40 -16.46 -13.24
N ILE A 56 -0.68 -17.08 -14.16
CA ILE A 56 0.24 -16.41 -15.07
C ILE A 56 -0.53 -15.47 -16.01
N ASP A 57 -1.62 -15.92 -16.59
CA ASP A 57 -2.47 -15.11 -17.47
C ASP A 57 -3.07 -13.91 -16.70
N ASP A 58 -3.52 -14.13 -15.48
CA ASP A 58 -4.04 -13.06 -14.61
C ASP A 58 -2.94 -12.03 -14.30
N LEU A 59 -1.71 -12.46 -14.00
CA LEU A 59 -0.57 -11.57 -13.80
C LEU A 59 -0.23 -10.76 -15.06
N PHE A 60 -0.20 -11.38 -16.25
CA PHE A 60 0.04 -10.67 -17.50
C PHE A 60 -1.08 -9.67 -17.82
N ASN A 61 -2.32 -10.04 -17.56
CA ASN A 61 -3.45 -9.14 -17.72
C ASN A 61 -3.35 -7.94 -16.77
N ASP A 62 -2.94 -8.15 -15.52
CA ASP A 62 -2.76 -7.08 -14.54
C ASP A 62 -1.58 -6.16 -14.86
N MET A 63 -0.50 -6.69 -15.44
CA MET A 63 0.62 -5.88 -15.94
C MET A 63 0.24 -4.96 -17.09
N ASN A 64 -0.72 -5.35 -17.92
CA ASN A 64 -1.13 -4.62 -19.13
C ASN A 64 -2.29 -3.64 -18.93
N ARG A 65 -2.89 -3.60 -17.75
CA ARG A 65 -3.99 -2.68 -17.39
C ARG A 65 -3.71 -1.96 -16.08
N ILE A 66 -4.46 -0.88 -15.83
CA ILE A 66 -4.40 -0.19 -14.56
C ILE A 66 -4.90 -1.13 -13.47
N TYR A 67 -4.01 -1.50 -12.54
CA TYR A 67 -4.41 -2.28 -11.39
C TYR A 67 -5.17 -1.40 -10.39
N ASN A 68 -6.43 -1.75 -10.12
CA ASN A 68 -7.29 -1.01 -9.19
C ASN A 68 -7.26 -1.58 -7.77
N GLY A 69 -6.54 -2.69 -7.57
CA GLY A 69 -6.51 -3.43 -6.33
C GLY A 69 -7.74 -4.32 -6.11
N GLN A 70 -7.64 -5.27 -5.21
CA GLN A 70 -8.72 -6.12 -4.75
C GLN A 70 -9.17 -5.69 -3.37
N ASP A 71 -10.45 -5.86 -3.07
CA ASP A 71 -10.99 -5.70 -1.73
C ASP A 71 -10.54 -6.85 -0.85
N LEU A 72 -9.66 -6.56 0.10
CA LEU A 72 -9.11 -7.58 1.00
C LEU A 72 -10.16 -8.15 1.94
N THR A 73 -11.20 -7.39 2.27
CA THR A 73 -12.29 -7.88 3.12
C THR A 73 -13.14 -8.93 2.43
N THR A 74 -13.21 -8.88 1.10
CA THR A 74 -13.84 -9.92 0.29
C THR A 74 -12.90 -11.09 0.04
N LYS A 75 -11.65 -10.79 -0.32
CA LYS A 75 -10.65 -11.81 -0.69
C LYS A 75 -10.30 -12.74 0.48
N PHE A 76 -10.24 -12.21 1.69
CA PHE A 76 -9.84 -12.91 2.91
C PHE A 76 -10.97 -12.96 3.95
N ALA A 77 -12.23 -13.00 3.50
CA ALA A 77 -13.39 -12.97 4.38
C ALA A 77 -13.35 -14.04 5.47
N ASP A 78 -13.02 -15.29 5.13
CA ASP A 78 -12.96 -16.40 6.07
C ASP A 78 -11.85 -16.22 7.11
N GLU A 79 -10.70 -15.68 6.72
CA GLU A 79 -9.63 -15.36 7.66
C GLU A 79 -10.01 -14.21 8.58
N ILE A 80 -10.57 -13.13 8.04
CA ILE A 80 -10.97 -11.93 8.78
C ILE A 80 -12.07 -12.27 9.79
N ALA A 81 -12.97 -13.20 9.48
CA ALA A 81 -14.00 -13.68 10.41
C ALA A 81 -13.38 -14.28 11.70
N THR A 82 -12.19 -14.86 11.64
CA THR A 82 -11.49 -15.36 12.84
C THR A 82 -10.99 -14.23 13.76
N TYR A 83 -10.97 -12.99 13.28
CA TYR A 83 -10.64 -11.77 14.02
C TYR A 83 -11.89 -10.93 14.35
N SER A 84 -13.05 -11.59 14.50
CA SER A 84 -14.34 -10.90 14.77
C SER A 84 -14.72 -9.87 13.70
N ASP A 85 -14.48 -10.19 12.45
CA ASP A 85 -14.72 -9.33 11.28
C ASP A 85 -13.92 -8.01 11.31
N ASP A 86 -12.83 -7.94 12.08
CA ASP A 86 -11.94 -6.78 12.14
C ASP A 86 -10.76 -6.94 11.18
N PRO A 87 -10.79 -6.30 9.99
CA PRO A 87 -9.72 -6.40 9.00
C PRO A 87 -8.42 -5.72 9.48
N TRP A 88 -8.49 -4.80 10.44
CA TRP A 88 -7.32 -4.09 10.96
C TRP A 88 -6.56 -4.96 11.98
N ALA A 89 -7.27 -5.70 12.82
CA ALA A 89 -6.67 -6.70 13.69
C ALA A 89 -6.05 -7.84 12.87
N TRP A 90 -6.76 -8.31 11.83
CA TRP A 90 -6.26 -9.33 10.90
C TRP A 90 -4.96 -8.87 10.19
N ILE A 91 -4.93 -7.68 9.58
CA ILE A 91 -3.72 -7.21 8.87
C ILE A 91 -2.55 -7.01 9.85
N LYS A 92 -2.81 -6.54 11.08
CA LYS A 92 -1.79 -6.44 12.13
C LYS A 92 -1.20 -7.81 12.49
N ALA A 93 -2.03 -8.83 12.60
CA ALA A 93 -1.56 -10.20 12.87
C ALA A 93 -0.69 -10.74 11.72
N ARG A 94 -1.06 -10.48 10.45
CA ARG A 94 -0.27 -10.83 9.26
C ARG A 94 1.10 -10.15 9.28
N ILE A 95 1.16 -8.85 9.61
CA ILE A 95 2.43 -8.10 9.76
C ILE A 95 3.28 -8.71 10.87
N THR A 96 2.69 -9.01 12.01
CA THR A 96 3.41 -9.61 13.15
C THR A 96 3.99 -10.99 12.81
N ALA A 97 3.28 -11.78 12.01
CA ALA A 97 3.73 -13.08 11.53
C ALA A 97 4.68 -13.00 10.33
N VAL A 98 4.92 -11.80 9.77
CA VAL A 98 5.65 -11.58 8.52
C VAL A 98 5.07 -12.41 7.37
N ASP A 99 3.75 -12.57 7.36
CA ASP A 99 3.03 -13.33 6.34
C ASP A 99 2.27 -12.38 5.41
N TYR A 100 2.86 -12.08 4.27
CA TYR A 100 2.30 -11.20 3.26
C TYR A 100 1.71 -11.96 2.06
N GLY A 101 1.57 -13.30 2.18
CA GLY A 101 1.04 -14.14 1.11
C GLY A 101 -0.33 -13.67 0.62
N GLY A 102 -0.46 -13.43 -0.68
CA GLY A 102 -1.70 -12.96 -1.30
C GLY A 102 -2.02 -11.47 -1.12
N LEU A 103 -1.19 -10.69 -0.40
CA LEU A 103 -1.30 -9.23 -0.35
C LEU A 103 -0.51 -8.61 -1.52
N ASN A 104 -1.13 -7.70 -2.26
CA ASN A 104 -0.48 -7.01 -3.37
C ASN A 104 -0.52 -5.49 -3.17
N ILE A 105 0.46 -4.81 -3.75
CA ILE A 105 0.46 -3.35 -3.81
C ILE A 105 -0.77 -2.87 -4.57
N GLY A 106 -1.54 -1.96 -3.96
CA GLY A 106 -2.80 -1.46 -4.50
C GLY A 106 -4.05 -2.19 -4.01
N ASP A 107 -3.95 -3.40 -3.45
CA ASP A 107 -5.07 -4.02 -2.73
C ASP A 107 -5.52 -3.11 -1.59
N TYR A 108 -6.81 -3.14 -1.23
CA TYR A 108 -7.35 -2.16 -0.30
C TYR A 108 -8.26 -2.76 0.76
N ILE A 109 -8.36 -2.07 1.88
CA ILE A 109 -9.37 -2.28 2.91
C ILE A 109 -10.33 -1.09 2.88
N PRO A 110 -11.64 -1.31 2.61
CA PRO A 110 -12.64 -0.24 2.66
C PRO A 110 -13.00 0.10 4.11
N PHE A 111 -13.21 1.38 4.40
CA PHE A 111 -13.72 1.84 5.69
C PHE A 111 -14.47 3.16 5.55
N SER A 112 -15.16 3.58 6.61
CA SER A 112 -15.83 4.88 6.68
C SER A 112 -15.08 5.81 7.62
N MET A 113 -14.86 7.06 7.19
CA MET A 113 -14.27 8.12 8.01
C MET A 113 -15.14 9.37 7.93
N GLY A 114 -15.72 9.80 9.06
CA GLY A 114 -16.60 10.95 9.09
C GLY A 114 -17.79 10.83 8.13
N GLY A 115 -18.32 9.61 7.93
CA GLY A 115 -19.42 9.31 7.00
C GLY A 115 -19.03 9.17 5.53
N ASN A 116 -17.74 9.32 5.19
CA ASN A 116 -17.24 9.19 3.82
C ASN A 116 -16.58 7.82 3.61
N ALA A 117 -16.86 7.18 2.46
CA ALA A 117 -16.23 5.93 2.07
C ALA A 117 -14.78 6.17 1.67
N ILE A 118 -13.87 5.39 2.22
CA ILE A 118 -12.42 5.43 1.96
C ILE A 118 -11.95 4.04 1.58
N LYS A 119 -11.08 3.95 0.57
CA LYS A 119 -10.34 2.74 0.21
C LYS A 119 -8.89 2.92 0.57
N ALA A 120 -8.43 2.31 1.67
CA ALA A 120 -7.02 2.34 2.07
C ALA A 120 -6.25 1.32 1.24
N GLN A 121 -5.47 1.77 0.27
CA GLN A 121 -4.65 0.91 -0.58
C GLN A 121 -3.30 0.62 0.09
N ILE A 122 -2.81 -0.62 -0.04
CA ILE A 122 -1.42 -0.96 0.31
C ILE A 122 -0.50 -0.17 -0.61
N ALA A 123 0.20 0.80 -0.03
CA ALA A 123 1.17 1.63 -0.74
C ALA A 123 2.55 1.00 -0.78
N GLY A 124 2.93 0.32 0.29
CA GLY A 124 4.17 -0.40 0.42
C GLY A 124 4.14 -1.35 1.60
N ILE A 125 4.83 -2.47 1.46
CA ILE A 125 5.07 -3.47 2.49
C ILE A 125 6.54 -3.36 2.86
N ASP A 126 6.83 -3.17 4.14
CA ASP A 126 8.19 -3.07 4.68
C ASP A 126 9.10 -2.04 3.97
N THR A 127 8.52 -1.00 3.34
CA THR A 127 9.25 0.00 2.56
C THR A 127 10.36 0.67 3.38
N TYR A 128 10.16 0.83 4.69
CA TYR A 128 11.10 1.44 5.62
C TYR A 128 11.61 0.48 6.68
N TYR A 129 11.52 -0.84 6.46
CA TYR A 129 12.04 -1.82 7.40
C TYR A 129 13.54 -1.58 7.65
N ARG A 130 13.90 -1.35 8.91
CA ARG A 130 15.26 -1.04 9.38
C ARG A 130 15.93 0.17 8.71
N ALA A 131 15.15 1.10 8.14
CA ALA A 131 15.68 2.22 7.37
C ALA A 131 15.87 3.52 8.16
N ASN A 132 15.38 3.60 9.40
CA ASN A 132 15.37 4.81 10.21
C ASN A 132 16.54 4.84 11.22
N ASP A 133 16.72 6.00 11.86
CA ASP A 133 17.66 6.17 13.00
C ASP A 133 17.26 5.33 14.24
N VAL A 134 15.97 4.99 14.34
CA VAL A 134 15.42 4.00 15.27
C VAL A 134 14.93 2.81 14.43
N GLU A 135 15.16 1.60 14.90
CA GLU A 135 14.77 0.40 14.15
C GLU A 135 13.26 0.40 13.89
N THR A 136 12.91 0.52 12.63
CA THR A 136 11.51 0.36 12.19
C THR A 136 11.24 -1.11 11.94
N GLY A 137 10.28 -1.67 12.66
CA GLY A 137 9.83 -3.05 12.50
C GLY A 137 9.07 -3.29 11.18
N HIS A 138 8.57 -4.50 11.04
CA HIS A 138 7.69 -4.86 9.93
C HIS A 138 6.43 -4.00 9.93
N HIS A 139 5.99 -3.56 8.75
CA HIS A 139 4.85 -2.66 8.63
C HIS A 139 4.23 -2.67 7.23
N ILE A 140 2.99 -2.20 7.15
CA ILE A 140 2.34 -1.84 5.89
C ILE A 140 1.97 -0.37 5.96
N ASP A 141 2.36 0.37 4.92
CA ASP A 141 1.92 1.74 4.69
C ASP A 141 0.69 1.75 3.79
N PHE A 142 -0.35 2.43 4.23
CA PHE A 142 -1.60 2.61 3.52
C PHE A 142 -1.74 4.04 3.02
N ILE A 143 -2.20 4.21 1.78
CA ILE A 143 -2.57 5.50 1.19
C ILE A 143 -3.97 5.37 0.59
N SER A 144 -4.89 6.26 0.93
CA SER A 144 -6.23 6.20 0.33
C SER A 144 -6.16 6.35 -1.20
N LYS A 145 -7.01 5.58 -1.91
CA LYS A 145 -7.11 5.63 -3.37
C LYS A 145 -7.38 7.06 -3.84
N ASP A 146 -8.32 7.73 -3.21
CA ASP A 146 -8.72 9.10 -3.48
C ASP A 146 -8.49 9.99 -2.25
N CYS A 147 -8.56 11.30 -2.42
CA CYS A 147 -8.41 12.25 -1.34
C CYS A 147 -9.67 12.29 -0.46
N TYR A 148 -9.49 12.62 0.80
CA TYR A 148 -10.62 12.92 1.67
C TYR A 148 -11.39 14.13 1.13
N PRO A 149 -12.74 14.12 1.11
CA PRO A 149 -13.52 15.10 0.36
C PRO A 149 -13.54 16.52 0.95
N THR A 150 -12.98 16.71 2.15
CA THR A 150 -12.84 18.03 2.75
C THR A 150 -11.44 18.58 2.47
N PRO A 151 -11.30 19.66 1.71
CA PRO A 151 -10.00 20.28 1.45
C PRO A 151 -9.47 20.94 2.73
N VAL A 152 -8.15 20.99 2.86
CA VAL A 152 -7.47 21.61 4.01
C VAL A 152 -6.27 22.42 3.49
N PRO A 153 -6.17 23.71 3.81
CA PRO A 153 -4.96 24.48 3.49
C PRO A 153 -3.76 23.89 4.24
N TRP A 154 -2.60 23.88 3.59
CA TRP A 154 -1.38 23.41 4.23
C TRP A 154 -1.04 24.26 5.46
N ASN A 155 -1.16 25.60 5.32
CA ASN A 155 -1.16 26.56 6.45
C ASN A 155 -2.33 27.54 6.34
N THR A 156 -2.68 28.17 7.44
CA THR A 156 -3.73 29.21 7.46
C THR A 156 -3.26 30.56 6.92
N THR A 157 -1.94 30.72 6.83
CA THR A 157 -1.27 31.89 6.22
C THR A 157 -0.41 31.40 5.05
N ASN A 158 -0.11 32.27 4.09
CA ASN A 158 0.69 31.89 2.92
C ASN A 158 2.20 31.83 3.25
N ILE A 159 2.55 30.94 4.18
CA ILE A 159 3.91 30.66 4.63
C ILE A 159 4.06 29.14 4.77
N ASN A 160 5.10 28.56 4.15
CA ASN A 160 5.33 27.13 4.18
C ASN A 160 6.20 26.66 5.38
N ASN A 161 6.96 27.55 6.00
CA ASN A 161 7.94 27.23 7.04
C ASN A 161 7.44 27.47 8.46
N GLY A 162 6.15 27.72 8.67
CA GLY A 162 5.62 28.03 10.00
C GLY A 162 6.33 29.25 10.61
N ASN A 163 6.68 29.21 11.86
CA ASN A 163 7.45 30.25 12.56
C ASN A 163 8.96 30.03 12.46
N ALA A 164 9.45 29.75 11.33
CA ALA A 164 10.75 30.11 10.77
C ALA A 164 12.03 29.84 11.57
N THR A 165 12.06 29.40 12.80
CA THR A 165 13.36 29.43 13.43
C THR A 165 14.04 28.10 13.57
N ASN A 166 13.36 26.99 13.82
CA ASN A 166 14.02 25.69 13.95
C ASN A 166 13.07 24.48 13.91
N ALA A 167 11.81 24.66 13.53
CA ALA A 167 10.90 23.53 13.41
C ALA A 167 10.78 23.11 11.93
N ALA A 168 10.80 21.80 11.70
CA ALA A 168 10.50 21.28 10.38
C ALA A 168 9.14 21.81 9.90
N PRO A 169 9.02 22.31 8.67
CA PRO A 169 7.78 22.89 8.14
C PRO A 169 6.55 22.02 8.37
N TRP A 170 6.68 20.72 8.07
CA TRP A 170 5.62 19.74 8.32
C TRP A 170 5.18 19.69 9.80
N MET A 171 6.11 19.75 10.73
CA MET A 171 5.82 19.57 12.16
C MET A 171 4.94 20.66 12.76
N VAL A 172 4.89 21.83 12.13
CA VAL A 172 4.16 23.02 12.61
C VAL A 172 3.01 23.43 11.69
N CYS A 173 2.79 22.75 10.57
CA CYS A 173 1.76 23.14 9.61
C CYS A 173 0.34 22.81 10.07
N ASN A 174 -0.62 23.57 9.55
CA ASN A 174 -2.04 23.36 9.82
C ASN A 174 -2.54 22.01 9.32
N LEU A 175 -2.10 21.56 8.14
CA LEU A 175 -2.52 20.27 7.58
C LEU A 175 -2.20 19.13 8.54
N LYS A 176 -0.95 19.04 9.04
CA LYS A 176 -0.56 18.01 10.03
C LYS A 176 -1.46 18.07 11.28
N ASN A 177 -1.73 19.28 11.79
CA ASN A 177 -2.60 19.42 12.96
C ASN A 177 -4.01 18.88 12.66
N VAL A 178 -4.64 19.30 11.56
CA VAL A 178 -6.01 18.89 11.21
C VAL A 178 -6.12 17.38 11.00
N ILE A 179 -5.19 16.78 10.27
CA ILE A 179 -5.25 15.34 9.99
C ILE A 179 -4.98 14.49 11.25
N ASN A 180 -4.10 14.94 12.16
CA ASN A 180 -3.80 14.19 13.39
C ASN A 180 -4.74 14.50 14.57
N THR A 181 -5.65 15.46 14.42
CA THR A 181 -6.71 15.75 15.39
C THR A 181 -8.08 15.41 14.81
N THR A 182 -8.59 16.24 13.91
CA THR A 182 -9.96 16.11 13.39
C THR A 182 -10.15 14.80 12.60
N TRP A 183 -9.26 14.51 11.64
CA TRP A 183 -9.38 13.31 10.82
C TRP A 183 -9.10 12.05 11.64
N TYR A 184 -8.02 12.04 12.42
CA TYR A 184 -7.69 10.90 13.27
C TYR A 184 -8.82 10.53 14.23
N ASN A 185 -9.49 11.54 14.82
CA ASN A 185 -10.63 11.31 15.71
C ASN A 185 -11.87 10.74 14.99
N SER A 186 -12.01 10.98 13.69
CA SER A 186 -13.11 10.44 12.87
C SER A 186 -12.87 9.04 12.31
N LEU A 187 -11.67 8.46 12.52
CA LEU A 187 -11.37 7.08 12.13
C LEU A 187 -12.13 6.07 12.98
N PRO A 188 -12.45 4.89 12.45
CA PRO A 188 -12.98 3.77 13.23
C PRO A 188 -12.05 3.39 14.40
N ALA A 189 -12.64 3.06 15.55
CA ALA A 189 -11.86 2.67 16.73
C ALA A 189 -10.92 1.47 16.49
N PRO A 190 -11.34 0.39 15.79
CA PRO A 190 -10.46 -0.72 15.46
C PRO A 190 -9.22 -0.27 14.67
N LEU A 191 -9.40 0.57 13.63
CA LEU A 191 -8.28 1.11 12.86
C LEU A 191 -7.35 1.95 13.73
N LYS A 192 -7.88 2.88 14.53
CA LYS A 192 -7.06 3.73 15.43
C LYS A 192 -6.18 2.93 16.38
N ALA A 193 -6.65 1.77 16.82
CA ALA A 193 -5.91 0.90 17.73
C ALA A 193 -4.65 0.28 17.10
N GLN A 194 -4.61 0.17 15.77
CA GLN A 194 -3.49 -0.47 15.05
C GLN A 194 -2.52 0.52 14.41
N ILE A 195 -2.89 1.81 14.32
CA ILE A 195 -2.04 2.82 13.68
C ILE A 195 -0.87 3.18 14.59
N ILE A 196 0.34 3.08 14.04
CA ILE A 196 1.57 3.57 14.66
C ILE A 196 2.03 4.88 14.01
N GLU A 197 2.85 5.65 14.72
CA GLU A 197 3.47 6.85 14.16
C GLU A 197 4.50 6.49 13.09
N LYS A 198 4.54 7.29 12.04
CA LYS A 198 5.58 7.18 11.01
C LYS A 198 6.75 8.08 11.38
N ARG A 199 7.94 7.48 11.41
CA ARG A 199 9.19 8.22 11.52
C ARG A 199 9.75 8.51 10.13
N ALA A 200 10.14 9.74 9.87
CA ALA A 200 10.68 10.17 8.59
C ALA A 200 11.81 11.19 8.75
N TYR A 201 12.73 11.19 7.78
CA TYR A 201 13.80 12.17 7.67
C TYR A 201 13.30 13.33 6.83
N ILE A 202 13.08 14.48 7.45
CA ILE A 202 12.47 15.64 6.81
C ILE A 202 13.31 16.91 7.02
N GLU A 203 13.17 17.87 6.12
CA GLU A 203 13.83 19.17 6.27
C GLU A 203 13.41 19.84 7.58
N THR A 204 14.41 20.36 8.30
CA THR A 204 14.20 21.11 9.54
C THR A 204 14.00 22.60 9.29
N ARG A 205 14.38 23.08 8.13
CA ARG A 205 14.28 24.48 7.78
C ARG A 205 14.25 24.68 6.28
N TYR A 206 13.40 25.59 5.84
CA TYR A 206 13.34 26.09 4.50
C TYR A 206 14.37 27.22 4.30
N THR A 207 15.02 27.27 3.14
CA THR A 207 15.86 28.40 2.70
C THR A 207 15.09 29.29 1.73
N SER A 208 15.04 30.60 1.98
CA SER A 208 14.41 31.53 1.05
C SER A 208 15.31 31.78 -0.16
N GLY A 209 14.70 31.90 -1.34
CA GLY A 209 15.38 32.18 -2.60
C GLY A 209 14.43 32.08 -3.77
N SER A 210 14.85 32.58 -4.92
CA SER A 210 14.08 32.47 -6.17
C SER A 210 14.41 31.22 -6.98
N THR A 211 15.38 30.45 -6.55
CA THR A 211 15.81 29.19 -7.17
C THR A 211 15.70 28.06 -6.19
N LEU A 212 15.55 26.82 -6.71
CA LEU A 212 15.57 25.63 -5.88
C LEU A 212 16.88 25.53 -5.12
N THR A 213 16.79 25.37 -3.81
CA THR A 213 17.94 25.33 -2.89
C THR A 213 18.04 23.99 -2.20
N ASP A 214 19.23 23.69 -1.68
CA ASP A 214 19.43 22.54 -0.81
C ASP A 214 18.87 22.82 0.58
N SER A 215 18.47 21.76 1.30
CA SER A 215 18.03 21.88 2.67
C SER A 215 19.15 22.46 3.55
N THR A 216 18.80 23.40 4.41
CA THR A 216 19.73 23.95 5.41
C THR A 216 19.93 23.02 6.60
N GLY A 217 19.16 21.95 6.67
CA GLY A 217 19.25 20.89 7.65
C GLY A 217 18.08 19.94 7.51
N ALA A 218 18.26 18.73 7.95
CA ALA A 218 17.21 17.72 8.02
C ALA A 218 17.41 16.87 9.29
N ALA A 219 16.33 16.32 9.79
CA ALA A 219 16.35 15.47 10.96
C ALA A 219 15.24 14.43 10.93
N TRP A 220 15.43 13.37 11.71
CA TRP A 220 14.40 12.39 11.97
C TRP A 220 13.32 12.95 12.88
N ASN A 221 12.06 12.82 12.45
CA ASN A 221 10.89 13.27 13.21
C ASN A 221 9.79 12.23 13.15
N ASP A 222 9.01 12.13 14.22
CA ASP A 222 7.74 11.41 14.23
C ASP A 222 6.69 12.30 13.58
N ILE A 223 6.41 12.03 12.30
CA ILE A 223 5.62 12.92 11.46
C ILE A 223 4.12 12.83 11.72
N GLY A 224 3.70 11.92 12.58
CA GLY A 224 2.33 11.73 13.03
C GLY A 224 1.75 10.36 12.66
N LYS A 225 0.59 10.08 13.22
CA LYS A 225 -0.18 8.87 12.92
C LYS A 225 -0.85 8.93 11.56
N LEU A 226 -1.31 10.12 11.15
CA LEU A 226 -1.71 10.41 9.77
C LEU A 226 -0.71 11.39 9.16
N TRP A 227 -0.41 11.20 7.89
CA TRP A 227 0.58 11.97 7.14
C TRP A 227 0.21 12.08 5.67
N VAL A 228 0.97 12.83 4.89
CA VAL A 228 0.94 12.80 3.42
C VAL A 228 2.33 12.44 2.92
N PRO A 229 2.46 11.82 1.73
CA PRO A 229 3.78 11.45 1.19
C PRO A 229 4.65 12.67 0.91
N SER A 230 5.96 12.49 0.97
CA SER A 230 6.92 13.44 0.43
C SER A 230 6.99 13.36 -1.10
N GLU A 231 7.60 14.35 -1.73
CA GLU A 231 7.84 14.35 -3.17
C GLU A 231 8.71 13.15 -3.60
N GLY A 232 9.73 12.81 -2.81
CA GLY A 232 10.55 11.62 -3.04
C GLY A 232 9.76 10.32 -2.95
N GLU A 233 8.82 10.20 -2.03
CA GLU A 233 7.97 9.02 -1.88
C GLU A 233 6.98 8.84 -3.03
N VAL A 234 6.63 9.92 -3.75
CA VAL A 234 5.70 9.87 -4.89
C VAL A 234 6.41 9.71 -6.23
N TYR A 235 7.61 10.27 -6.38
CA TYR A 235 8.29 10.37 -7.68
C TYR A 235 9.68 9.71 -7.72
N GLY A 236 10.15 9.17 -6.59
CA GLY A 236 11.50 8.63 -6.50
C GLY A 236 12.60 9.70 -6.49
N THR A 237 12.24 10.96 -6.69
CA THR A 237 13.17 12.10 -6.76
C THR A 237 12.49 13.39 -6.35
N VAL A 238 13.28 14.43 -6.12
CA VAL A 238 12.80 15.79 -5.84
C VAL A 238 12.71 16.58 -7.13
N HIS A 239 11.55 17.16 -7.40
CA HIS A 239 11.31 18.06 -8.52
C HIS A 239 11.29 19.53 -8.10
N TRP A 240 10.47 19.87 -7.12
CA TRP A 240 10.24 21.22 -6.63
C TRP A 240 10.62 21.43 -5.17
N GLY A 241 10.73 20.34 -4.43
CA GLY A 241 11.07 20.36 -3.03
C GLY A 241 12.51 20.80 -2.76
N THR A 242 12.82 20.93 -1.48
CA THR A 242 14.17 21.20 -1.01
C THR A 242 15.06 20.00 -1.30
N LYS A 243 16.19 20.22 -1.95
CA LYS A 243 17.13 19.15 -2.31
C LYS A 243 17.91 18.65 -1.09
N GLY A 244 18.53 17.48 -1.24
CA GLY A 244 19.52 16.96 -0.30
C GLY A 244 18.96 16.05 0.79
N TYR A 245 17.76 16.30 1.34
CA TYR A 245 17.22 15.45 2.39
C TYR A 245 16.46 14.22 1.86
N SER A 246 15.69 14.38 0.79
CA SER A 246 14.81 13.30 0.31
C SER A 246 15.54 12.19 -0.45
N SER A 247 16.73 12.48 -0.98
CA SER A 247 17.53 11.48 -1.69
C SER A 247 18.20 10.46 -0.76
N MET A 248 18.23 10.73 0.54
CA MET A 248 18.95 9.89 1.49
C MET A 248 18.09 8.83 2.17
N GLN A 249 16.78 9.03 2.30
CA GLN A 249 15.97 8.22 3.20
C GLN A 249 14.55 7.93 2.71
N ASN A 250 14.07 8.59 1.64
CA ASN A 250 12.71 8.39 1.16
C ASN A 250 12.70 7.51 -0.09
N ALA A 251 12.34 6.25 0.10
CA ALA A 251 12.07 5.35 -1.00
C ALA A 251 10.75 5.74 -1.69
N GLU A 252 10.71 5.70 -3.02
CA GLU A 252 9.43 5.79 -3.75
C GLU A 252 8.52 4.65 -3.30
N TYR A 253 7.28 4.98 -2.96
CA TYR A 253 6.32 3.93 -2.62
C TYR A 253 6.02 3.04 -3.83
N PRO A 254 6.04 1.72 -3.65
CA PRO A 254 5.76 0.76 -4.72
C PRO A 254 4.48 1.06 -5.50
N ILE A 255 3.45 1.58 -4.84
CA ILE A 255 2.19 1.94 -5.51
C ILE A 255 2.38 3.02 -6.58
N PHE A 256 3.27 3.99 -6.37
CA PHE A 256 3.53 5.06 -7.35
C PHE A 256 4.54 4.63 -8.40
N ALA A 257 5.53 3.79 -8.03
CA ALA A 257 6.47 3.18 -8.95
C ALA A 257 5.78 2.23 -9.94
N ALA A 258 4.78 1.47 -9.46
CA ALA A 258 4.01 0.54 -10.28
C ALA A 258 3.22 1.25 -11.41
N SER A 259 2.65 2.43 -11.13
CA SER A 259 1.95 3.22 -12.14
C SER A 259 1.87 4.69 -11.76
N TRP A 260 2.31 5.58 -12.66
CA TRP A 260 2.14 7.02 -12.52
C TRP A 260 0.67 7.45 -12.33
N ARG A 261 -0.28 6.65 -12.81
CA ARG A 261 -1.72 6.90 -12.69
C ARG A 261 -2.21 6.86 -11.24
N ASN A 262 -1.51 6.15 -10.35
CA ASN A 262 -1.82 6.13 -8.92
C ASN A 262 -1.55 7.47 -8.22
N ARG A 263 -0.85 8.39 -8.89
CA ARG A 263 -0.67 9.79 -8.47
C ARG A 263 -1.91 10.64 -8.72
N ILE A 264 -2.79 10.23 -9.66
CA ILE A 264 -4.05 10.91 -9.96
C ILE A 264 -5.10 10.48 -8.94
N LYS A 265 -5.60 11.43 -8.16
CA LYS A 265 -6.62 11.18 -7.13
C LYS A 265 -7.87 11.99 -7.39
N GLY A 266 -9.03 11.43 -7.01
CA GLY A 266 -10.34 12.09 -7.01
C GLY A 266 -10.66 12.73 -5.67
N ILE A 267 -11.76 13.50 -5.63
CA ILE A 267 -12.36 14.04 -4.41
C ILE A 267 -13.35 13.00 -3.86
N GLY A 268 -13.02 12.36 -2.75
CA GLY A 268 -13.81 11.23 -2.27
C GLY A 268 -13.78 10.03 -3.23
N ASP A 269 -14.53 8.97 -2.94
CA ASP A 269 -14.50 7.74 -3.73
C ASP A 269 -15.06 7.95 -5.15
N GLY A 270 -14.15 8.06 -6.13
CA GLY A 270 -14.47 8.20 -7.55
C GLY A 270 -14.93 9.58 -7.99
N GLY A 271 -14.72 10.63 -7.20
CA GLY A 271 -15.05 12.00 -7.56
C GLY A 271 -14.13 12.64 -8.61
N ALA A 272 -14.36 13.93 -8.90
CA ALA A 272 -13.55 14.68 -9.85
C ALA A 272 -12.08 14.71 -9.43
N ARG A 273 -11.16 14.67 -10.41
CA ARG A 273 -9.72 14.76 -10.15
C ARG A 273 -9.37 16.02 -9.38
N CYS A 274 -8.46 15.91 -8.41
CA CYS A 274 -8.06 17.02 -7.58
C CYS A 274 -6.54 17.18 -7.51
N ARG A 275 -6.11 18.36 -7.08
CA ARG A 275 -4.76 18.62 -6.60
C ARG A 275 -4.67 18.17 -5.15
N TRP A 276 -3.53 17.59 -4.75
CA TRP A 276 -3.35 17.17 -3.37
C TRP A 276 -1.94 17.46 -2.84
N TRP A 277 -1.87 17.71 -1.54
CA TRP A 277 -0.67 18.13 -0.84
C TRP A 277 0.35 17.00 -0.67
N LEU A 278 1.61 17.40 -0.72
CA LEU A 278 2.76 16.62 -0.28
C LEU A 278 3.31 17.17 1.05
N LEU A 279 4.09 16.35 1.74
CA LEU A 279 4.82 16.74 2.95
C LEU A 279 5.92 17.77 2.64
N SER A 280 6.52 17.68 1.47
CA SER A 280 7.65 18.50 1.05
C SER A 280 7.23 19.96 0.79
N VAL A 281 8.08 20.91 1.20
CA VAL A 281 7.90 22.32 0.85
C VAL A 281 8.71 22.69 -0.37
N TYR A 282 8.28 23.71 -1.09
CA TYR A 282 8.97 24.21 -2.28
C TYR A 282 10.34 24.81 -1.92
N GLY A 283 11.38 24.37 -2.62
CA GLY A 283 12.77 24.75 -2.32
C GLY A 283 13.19 26.16 -2.76
N GLY A 284 12.32 26.91 -3.44
CA GLY A 284 12.65 28.21 -4.00
C GLY A 284 11.86 29.39 -3.41
N ASN A 285 10.84 29.15 -2.60
CA ASN A 285 9.99 30.22 -2.09
C ASN A 285 9.27 29.79 -0.79
N SER A 286 9.17 30.68 0.17
CA SER A 286 8.55 30.43 1.48
C SER A 286 7.02 30.39 1.48
N THR A 287 6.37 30.65 0.35
CA THR A 287 4.90 30.67 0.24
C THR A 287 4.34 29.38 -0.40
N TYR A 288 5.18 28.56 -1.03
CA TYR A 288 4.74 27.40 -1.78
C TYR A 288 5.05 26.07 -1.08
N VAL A 289 4.19 25.11 -1.33
CA VAL A 289 4.30 23.73 -0.86
C VAL A 289 4.17 22.81 -2.06
N CYS A 290 4.93 21.72 -2.07
CA CYS A 290 4.85 20.72 -3.13
C CYS A 290 3.47 20.05 -3.12
N SER A 291 2.97 19.78 -4.30
CA SER A 291 1.67 19.15 -4.52
C SER A 291 1.71 18.24 -5.73
N VAL A 292 0.72 17.39 -5.85
CA VAL A 292 0.46 16.64 -7.08
C VAL A 292 -0.69 17.31 -7.82
N SER A 293 -0.51 17.59 -9.11
CA SER A 293 -1.53 18.21 -9.95
C SER A 293 -2.69 17.24 -10.26
N HIS A 294 -3.78 17.74 -10.82
CA HIS A 294 -4.92 16.94 -11.30
C HIS A 294 -4.52 15.82 -12.31
N GLY A 295 -3.41 16.01 -12.99
CA GLY A 295 -2.87 15.05 -13.95
C GLY A 295 -1.79 14.14 -13.41
N GLY A 296 -1.49 14.18 -12.09
CA GLY A 296 -0.48 13.34 -11.47
C GLY A 296 0.96 13.86 -11.61
N LEU A 297 1.16 15.07 -12.08
CA LEU A 297 2.48 15.69 -12.24
C LEU A 297 2.92 16.37 -10.95
N ALA A 298 4.23 16.38 -10.69
CA ALA A 298 4.82 17.19 -9.63
C ALA A 298 4.53 18.67 -9.87
N ASP A 299 4.07 19.35 -8.84
CA ASP A 299 3.63 20.72 -8.89
C ASP A 299 3.78 21.38 -7.50
N TYR A 300 3.51 22.65 -7.39
CA TYR A 300 3.51 23.39 -6.13
C TYR A 300 2.33 24.37 -6.10
N TYR A 301 1.96 24.78 -4.90
CA TYR A 301 0.85 25.72 -4.73
C TYR A 301 1.00 26.55 -3.45
N ASP A 302 0.28 27.69 -3.38
CA ASP A 302 0.28 28.54 -2.20
C ASP A 302 -0.14 27.77 -0.94
N ALA A 303 0.66 27.87 0.13
CA ALA A 303 0.45 27.16 1.38
C ALA A 303 -0.93 27.41 2.03
N SER A 304 -1.51 28.58 1.82
CA SER A 304 -2.83 28.96 2.35
C SER A 304 -4.01 28.65 1.42
N PHE A 305 -3.76 27.99 0.29
CA PHE A 305 -4.84 27.74 -0.66
C PHE A 305 -5.82 26.69 -0.12
N ALA A 306 -7.09 27.08 0.02
CA ALA A 306 -8.10 26.33 0.76
C ALA A 306 -8.76 25.19 -0.03
N THR A 307 -8.50 25.06 -1.34
CA THR A 307 -9.16 24.06 -2.21
C THR A 307 -8.21 22.94 -2.67
N VAL A 308 -7.13 22.72 -1.94
CA VAL A 308 -6.25 21.57 -2.16
C VAL A 308 -6.59 20.48 -1.15
N TYR A 309 -6.58 19.26 -1.59
CA TYR A 309 -7.00 18.09 -0.83
C TYR A 309 -5.80 17.31 -0.27
N ALA A 310 -6.08 16.28 0.52
CA ALA A 310 -5.05 15.35 0.98
C ALA A 310 -5.59 13.92 1.01
N PRO A 311 -4.76 12.91 0.68
CA PRO A 311 -5.10 11.51 0.92
C PRO A 311 -5.04 11.20 2.42
N VAL A 312 -5.75 10.15 2.83
CA VAL A 312 -5.62 9.58 4.19
C VAL A 312 -4.50 8.55 4.15
N CYS A 313 -3.40 8.84 4.83
CA CYS A 313 -2.23 7.94 4.87
C CYS A 313 -1.91 7.58 6.32
N PHE A 314 -1.62 6.29 6.55
CA PHE A 314 -1.27 5.77 7.88
C PHE A 314 -0.44 4.50 7.77
N ARG A 315 0.20 4.11 8.88
CA ARG A 315 1.02 2.91 9.00
C ARG A 315 0.44 1.97 10.05
N ILE A 316 0.42 0.68 9.74
CA ILE A 316 0.21 -0.42 10.69
C ILE A 316 1.52 -1.21 10.79
N GLY A 317 1.98 -1.46 12.02
CA GLY A 317 3.25 -2.14 12.26
C GLY A 317 3.32 -2.79 13.64
#